data_35b868ba3224c6650cff468fb6c886d7
#
_entry.id   35b868ba3224c6650cff468fb6c886d7
#
_cell.length_a   1.000
_cell.length_b   1.000
_cell.length_c   1.000
_cell.angle_alpha   90.00
_cell.angle_beta   90.00
_cell.angle_gamma   90.00
#
_symmetry.space_group_name_H-M   'P 1'
#
loop_
_entity.id
_entity.type
_entity.pdbx_description
1 polymer ?
#
loop_
_entity_poly.entity_id
_entity_poly.type
_entity_poly.pdbx_seq_one_letter_code
_entity_poly.pdbx_strand_id
1 'polypeptide(L)'
;AFAPADSVATFKLQEYGMPKADIATYSPIPLVIGLFLPAFISSTVAADPISVVRLGIPLKLFTCFLSFLVVQATPAAYAYAAQGIGPSTSFLCGFVGTMILHEISGTLIFMSFMSFFNKVADPAIGGTYMTLLNTISNLGYKWPNSLALFVLPKITTPELDGYTIETMAGFIIGIV
;
A
#
# COMPACT_ATOMS: atom_id res chain seq x y z
N ALA A 1 5.90 -7.66 -4.73
CA ALA A 1 4.63 -7.38 -5.42
C ALA A 1 4.09 -5.98 -5.08
N PHE A 2 4.05 -5.57 -3.80
CA PHE A 2 3.36 -4.34 -3.35
C PHE A 2 4.23 -3.08 -3.32
N ALA A 3 5.56 -3.20 -3.40
CA ALA A 3 6.50 -2.11 -3.22
C ALA A 3 6.25 -0.87 -4.11
N PRO A 4 5.89 -0.98 -5.40
CA PRO A 4 5.60 0.21 -6.21
C PRO A 4 4.41 1.02 -5.69
N ALA A 5 3.33 0.36 -5.26
CA ALA A 5 2.16 1.03 -4.69
C ALA A 5 2.43 1.62 -3.29
N ASP A 6 3.26 0.96 -2.49
CA ASP A 6 3.57 1.39 -1.12
C ASP A 6 4.59 2.55 -1.07
N SER A 7 5.51 2.65 -2.03
CA SER A 7 6.62 3.60 -1.97
C SER A 7 6.72 4.56 -3.16
N VAL A 8 6.44 4.11 -4.37
CA VAL A 8 6.65 4.89 -5.59
C VAL A 8 5.42 5.73 -5.95
N ALA A 9 4.21 5.22 -5.70
CA ALA A 9 2.97 5.88 -6.11
C ALA A 9 2.87 7.33 -5.63
N THR A 10 3.23 7.63 -4.38
CA THR A 10 3.16 8.99 -3.81
C THR A 10 4.09 9.96 -4.53
N PHE A 11 5.29 9.51 -4.93
CA PHE A 11 6.22 10.33 -5.71
C PHE A 11 5.69 10.59 -7.11
N LYS A 12 5.10 9.58 -7.74
CA LYS A 12 4.49 9.71 -9.07
C LYS A 12 3.26 10.62 -9.09
N LEU A 13 2.43 10.59 -8.06
CA LEU A 13 1.33 11.55 -7.91
C LEU A 13 1.83 13.00 -7.92
N GLN A 14 2.94 13.28 -7.20
CA GLN A 14 3.54 14.61 -7.18
C GLN A 14 4.18 14.98 -8.53
N GLU A 15 4.89 14.06 -9.16
CA GLU A 15 5.49 14.23 -10.49
C GLU A 15 4.42 14.55 -11.54
N TYR A 16 3.26 13.92 -11.45
CA TYR A 16 2.13 14.09 -12.35
C TYR A 16 1.22 15.29 -12.01
N GLY A 17 1.66 16.15 -11.09
CA GLY A 17 1.05 17.45 -10.85
C GLY A 17 0.12 17.53 -9.63
N MET A 18 -0.01 16.48 -8.82
CA MET A 18 -0.77 16.54 -7.57
C MET A 18 -0.01 17.35 -6.52
N PRO A 19 -0.58 18.46 -5.98
CA PRO A 19 0.07 19.26 -4.96
C PRO A 19 0.33 18.48 -3.67
N LYS A 20 1.47 18.73 -3.03
CA LYS A 20 1.77 18.14 -1.71
C LYS A 20 0.71 18.48 -0.65
N ALA A 21 0.09 19.65 -0.78
CA ALA A 21 -0.98 20.09 0.12
C ALA A 21 -2.20 19.15 0.04
N ASP A 22 -2.59 18.71 -1.16
CA ASP A 22 -3.72 17.80 -1.35
C ASP A 22 -3.40 16.42 -0.74
N ILE A 23 -2.20 15.88 -0.99
CA ILE A 23 -1.76 14.63 -0.37
C ILE A 23 -1.78 14.74 1.16
N ALA A 24 -1.26 15.83 1.72
CA ALA A 24 -1.23 16.07 3.16
C ALA A 24 -2.63 16.21 3.75
N THR A 25 -3.57 16.81 3.02
CA THR A 25 -4.95 16.98 3.47
C THR A 25 -5.69 15.66 3.63
N TYR A 26 -5.46 14.70 2.72
CA TYR A 26 -6.18 13.41 2.73
C TYR A 26 -5.43 12.30 3.49
N SER A 27 -4.13 12.45 3.74
CA SER A 27 -3.31 11.44 4.44
C SER A 27 -3.77 11.06 5.86
N PRO A 28 -4.44 11.91 6.66
CA PRO A 28 -4.96 11.50 7.97
C PRO A 28 -6.10 10.49 7.91
N ILE A 29 -6.84 10.41 6.80
CA ILE A 29 -8.01 9.53 6.67
C ILE A 29 -7.64 8.05 6.85
N PRO A 30 -6.69 7.47 6.10
CA PRO A 30 -6.27 6.09 6.33
C PRO A 30 -5.68 5.88 7.73
N LEU A 31 -4.98 6.86 8.30
CA LEU A 31 -4.45 6.76 9.66
C LEU A 31 -5.56 6.51 10.70
N VAL A 32 -6.67 7.26 10.60
CA VAL A 32 -7.82 7.07 11.50
C VAL A 32 -8.41 5.66 11.35
N ILE A 33 -8.52 5.18 10.11
CA ILE A 33 -9.02 3.83 9.83
C ILE A 33 -8.07 2.77 10.42
N GLY A 34 -6.76 2.91 10.19
CA GLY A 34 -5.74 2.00 10.72
C GLY A 34 -5.73 1.94 12.26
N LEU A 35 -6.12 3.04 12.93
CA LEU A 35 -6.23 3.09 14.38
C LEU A 35 -7.45 2.32 14.91
N PHE A 36 -8.60 2.46 14.27
CA PHE A 36 -9.85 1.87 14.77
C PHE A 36 -10.14 0.47 14.21
N LEU A 37 -9.73 0.18 12.99
CA LEU A 37 -9.99 -1.10 12.34
C LEU A 37 -9.56 -2.32 13.17
N PRO A 38 -8.37 -2.33 13.82
CA PRO A 38 -7.96 -3.45 14.67
C PRO A 38 -8.97 -3.82 15.76
N ALA A 39 -9.65 -2.84 16.36
CA ALA A 39 -10.65 -3.10 17.41
C ALA A 39 -11.84 -3.91 16.89
N PHE A 40 -12.21 -3.74 15.62
CA PHE A 40 -13.35 -4.44 15.03
C PHE A 40 -12.99 -5.84 14.49
N ILE A 41 -11.77 -6.02 13.99
CA ILE A 41 -11.38 -7.27 13.31
C ILE A 41 -10.56 -8.22 14.19
N SER A 42 -10.11 -7.79 15.38
CA SER A 42 -9.19 -8.54 16.24
C SER A 42 -9.68 -9.95 16.57
N SER A 43 -10.97 -10.12 16.86
CA SER A 43 -11.55 -11.43 17.19
C SER A 43 -11.54 -12.37 15.98
N THR A 44 -11.85 -11.89 14.79
CA THR A 44 -11.84 -12.67 13.55
C THR A 44 -10.42 -13.10 13.18
N VAL A 45 -9.47 -12.17 13.27
CA VAL A 45 -8.04 -12.43 13.01
C VAL A 45 -7.46 -13.40 14.02
N ALA A 46 -7.83 -13.29 15.31
CA ALA A 46 -7.36 -14.21 16.34
C ALA A 46 -7.90 -15.63 16.14
N ALA A 47 -9.11 -15.78 15.65
CA ALA A 47 -9.72 -17.09 15.38
C ALA A 47 -8.98 -17.83 14.25
N ASP A 48 -8.86 -17.23 13.08
CA ASP A 48 -8.22 -17.83 11.91
C ASP A 48 -7.39 -16.80 11.11
N PRO A 49 -6.12 -16.57 11.50
CA PRO A 49 -5.27 -15.62 10.83
C PRO A 49 -4.94 -16.01 9.38
N ILE A 50 -4.90 -17.31 9.06
CA ILE A 50 -4.52 -17.78 7.72
C ILE A 50 -5.63 -17.46 6.71
N SER A 51 -6.89 -17.67 7.07
CA SER A 51 -8.02 -17.31 6.20
C SER A 51 -8.10 -15.80 5.97
N VAL A 52 -7.76 -14.99 6.98
CA VAL A 52 -7.74 -13.54 6.83
C VAL A 52 -6.60 -13.11 5.88
N VAL A 53 -5.41 -13.73 5.95
CA VAL A 53 -4.32 -13.49 4.98
C VAL A 53 -4.75 -13.83 3.55
N ARG A 54 -5.43 -14.99 3.36
CA ARG A 54 -5.94 -15.41 2.04
C ARG A 54 -6.90 -14.40 1.43
N LEU A 55 -7.67 -13.66 2.24
CA LEU A 55 -8.52 -12.56 1.80
C LEU A 55 -7.71 -11.27 1.60
N GLY A 56 -6.77 -11.01 2.50
CA GLY A 56 -5.98 -9.77 2.52
C GLY A 56 -5.05 -9.62 1.30
N ILE A 57 -4.42 -10.70 0.85
CA ILE A 57 -3.49 -10.66 -0.30
C ILE A 57 -4.18 -10.27 -1.61
N PRO A 58 -5.28 -10.91 -2.04
CA PRO A 58 -6.00 -10.49 -3.24
C PRO A 58 -6.56 -9.06 -3.13
N LEU A 59 -7.05 -8.69 -1.94
CA LEU A 59 -7.51 -7.33 -1.69
C LEU A 59 -6.35 -6.32 -1.84
N LYS A 60 -5.17 -6.63 -1.32
CA LYS A 60 -3.97 -5.79 -1.47
C LYS A 60 -3.54 -5.67 -2.93
N LEU A 61 -3.56 -6.76 -3.70
CA LEU A 61 -3.30 -6.72 -5.14
C LEU A 61 -4.32 -5.83 -5.87
N PHE A 62 -5.60 -5.97 -5.54
CA PHE A 62 -6.63 -5.12 -6.11
C PHE A 62 -6.41 -3.63 -5.79
N THR A 63 -6.03 -3.30 -4.56
CA THR A 63 -5.71 -1.90 -4.19
C THR A 63 -4.46 -1.38 -4.87
N CYS A 64 -3.46 -2.22 -5.14
CA CYS A 64 -2.31 -1.84 -5.96
C CYS A 64 -2.72 -1.50 -7.41
N PHE A 65 -3.65 -2.27 -7.97
CA PHE A 65 -4.22 -1.95 -9.29
C PHE A 65 -4.98 -0.63 -9.28
N LEU A 66 -5.83 -0.39 -8.27
CA LEU A 66 -6.51 0.90 -8.12
C LEU A 66 -5.53 2.06 -7.96
N SER A 67 -4.47 1.87 -7.17
CA SER A 67 -3.41 2.87 -7.00
C SER A 67 -2.73 3.21 -8.33
N PHE A 68 -2.45 2.20 -9.15
CA PHE A 68 -1.94 2.39 -10.51
C PHE A 68 -2.89 3.23 -11.37
N LEU A 69 -4.19 2.91 -11.36
CA LEU A 69 -5.19 3.68 -12.12
C LEU A 69 -5.28 5.13 -11.65
N VAL A 70 -5.24 5.38 -10.34
CA VAL A 70 -5.25 6.73 -9.77
C VAL A 70 -4.02 7.51 -10.22
N VAL A 71 -2.84 6.91 -10.16
CA VAL A 71 -1.59 7.56 -10.62
C VAL A 71 -1.70 7.92 -12.10
N GLN A 72 -2.18 7.01 -12.95
CA GLN A 72 -2.35 7.26 -14.39
C GLN A 72 -3.43 8.32 -14.71
N ALA A 73 -4.44 8.44 -13.86
CA ALA A 73 -5.49 9.45 -14.02
C ALA A 73 -5.08 10.86 -13.53
N THR A 74 -4.01 10.96 -12.73
CA THR A 74 -3.58 12.22 -12.10
C THR A 74 -3.26 13.33 -13.11
N PRO A 75 -2.52 13.10 -14.22
CA PRO A 75 -2.23 14.16 -15.19
C PRO A 75 -3.49 14.78 -15.78
N ALA A 76 -4.49 13.96 -16.08
CA ALA A 76 -5.77 14.43 -16.60
C ALA A 76 -6.58 15.20 -15.55
N ALA A 77 -6.54 14.75 -14.28
CA ALA A 77 -7.25 15.39 -13.17
C ALA A 77 -6.70 16.78 -12.84
N TYR A 78 -5.39 16.97 -12.99
CA TYR A 78 -4.70 18.25 -12.69
C TYR A 78 -4.31 19.04 -13.95
N ALA A 79 -4.80 18.67 -15.13
CA ALA A 79 -4.48 19.35 -16.40
C ALA A 79 -4.79 20.86 -16.40
N TYR A 80 -5.79 21.28 -15.64
CA TYR A 80 -6.23 22.67 -15.55
C TYR A 80 -5.88 23.36 -14.21
N ALA A 81 -5.02 22.74 -13.41
CA ALA A 81 -4.62 23.28 -12.11
C ALA A 81 -3.99 24.70 -12.20
N ALA A 82 -3.23 24.96 -13.27
CA ALA A 82 -2.66 26.28 -13.54
C ALA A 82 -3.72 27.37 -13.80
N GLN A 83 -4.95 27.01 -14.15
CA GLN A 83 -6.09 27.90 -14.35
C GLN A 83 -6.96 28.05 -13.08
N GLY A 84 -6.52 27.50 -11.95
CA GLY A 84 -7.26 27.51 -10.69
C GLY A 84 -8.42 26.49 -10.63
N ILE A 85 -8.52 25.58 -11.61
CA ILE A 85 -9.53 24.53 -11.62
C ILE A 85 -8.93 23.30 -10.94
N GLY A 86 -9.45 22.98 -9.75
CA GLY A 86 -9.03 21.78 -9.01
C GLY A 86 -9.51 20.47 -9.65
N PRO A 87 -9.03 19.31 -9.12
CA PRO A 87 -9.43 18.01 -9.62
C PRO A 87 -10.93 17.76 -9.41
N SER A 88 -11.51 16.90 -10.24
CA SER A 88 -12.93 16.54 -10.11
C SER A 88 -13.17 15.81 -8.78
N THR A 89 -14.37 15.99 -8.22
CA THR A 89 -14.80 15.27 -7.00
C THR A 89 -14.73 13.75 -7.20
N SER A 90 -15.02 13.27 -8.39
CA SER A 90 -14.91 11.85 -8.74
C SER A 90 -13.49 11.31 -8.61
N PHE A 91 -12.48 12.07 -9.07
CA PHE A 91 -11.06 11.70 -8.90
C PHE A 91 -10.68 11.66 -7.41
N LEU A 92 -11.07 12.69 -6.64
CA LEU A 92 -10.76 12.74 -5.20
C LEU A 92 -11.41 11.59 -4.43
N CYS A 93 -12.66 11.24 -4.73
CA CYS A 93 -13.32 10.07 -4.15
C CYS A 93 -12.59 8.77 -4.50
N GLY A 94 -12.16 8.60 -5.74
CA GLY A 94 -11.36 7.46 -6.18
C GLY A 94 -10.01 7.38 -5.46
N PHE A 95 -9.31 8.50 -5.35
CA PHE A 95 -8.03 8.60 -4.63
C PHE A 95 -8.18 8.24 -3.15
N VAL A 96 -9.11 8.88 -2.43
CA VAL A 96 -9.36 8.61 -1.01
C VAL A 96 -9.84 7.20 -0.79
N GLY A 97 -10.76 6.70 -1.64
CA GLY A 97 -11.24 5.32 -1.58
C GLY A 97 -10.12 4.30 -1.74
N THR A 98 -9.19 4.55 -2.66
CA THR A 98 -8.00 3.71 -2.85
C THR A 98 -7.10 3.71 -1.62
N MET A 99 -6.85 4.87 -1.01
CA MET A 99 -6.06 4.98 0.23
C MET A 99 -6.70 4.19 1.38
N ILE A 100 -8.02 4.30 1.54
CA ILE A 100 -8.78 3.58 2.57
C ILE A 100 -8.67 2.06 2.37
N LEU A 101 -8.93 1.57 1.16
CA LEU A 101 -8.85 0.14 0.86
C LEU A 101 -7.43 -0.40 1.01
N HIS A 102 -6.43 0.40 0.65
CA HIS A 102 -5.02 0.07 0.81
C HIS A 102 -4.64 -0.09 2.28
N GLU A 103 -5.10 0.82 3.15
CA GLU A 103 -4.91 0.75 4.60
C GLU A 103 -5.61 -0.47 5.21
N ILE A 104 -6.88 -0.73 4.82
CA ILE A 104 -7.63 -1.90 5.28
C ILE A 104 -6.88 -3.18 4.94
N SER A 105 -6.47 -3.35 3.69
CA SER A 105 -5.76 -4.56 3.24
C SER A 105 -4.41 -4.74 3.94
N GLY A 106 -3.67 -3.65 4.13
CA GLY A 106 -2.40 -3.65 4.87
C GLY A 106 -2.57 -4.07 6.33
N THR A 107 -3.55 -3.48 7.01
CA THR A 107 -3.88 -3.80 8.41
C THR A 107 -4.34 -5.25 8.58
N LEU A 108 -5.17 -5.77 7.66
CA LEU A 108 -5.59 -7.18 7.68
C LEU A 108 -4.39 -8.12 7.59
N ILE A 109 -3.49 -7.90 6.65
CA ILE A 109 -2.29 -8.70 6.47
C ILE A 109 -1.37 -8.61 7.69
N PHE A 110 -1.09 -7.38 8.16
CA PHE A 110 -0.21 -7.16 9.30
C PHE A 110 -0.72 -7.84 10.58
N MET A 111 -1.99 -7.63 10.92
CA MET A 111 -2.58 -8.24 12.12
C MET A 111 -2.61 -9.76 12.03
N SER A 112 -2.85 -10.30 10.85
CA SER A 112 -2.87 -11.76 10.63
C SER A 112 -1.48 -12.37 10.84
N PHE A 113 -0.42 -11.73 10.35
CA PHE A 113 0.95 -12.16 10.63
C PHE A 113 1.29 -12.09 12.12
N MET A 114 0.92 -10.99 12.80
CA MET A 114 1.16 -10.85 14.23
C MET A 114 0.41 -11.91 15.04
N SER A 115 -0.84 -12.20 14.68
CA SER A 115 -1.64 -13.26 15.32
C SER A 115 -1.05 -14.64 15.05
N PHE A 116 -0.61 -14.91 13.84
CA PHE A 116 0.07 -16.16 13.49
C PHE A 116 1.37 -16.32 14.26
N PHE A 117 2.22 -15.30 14.33
CA PHE A 117 3.47 -15.31 15.07
C PHE A 117 3.23 -15.62 16.57
N ASN A 118 2.18 -15.02 17.16
CA ASN A 118 1.80 -15.29 18.52
C ASN A 118 1.38 -16.76 18.76
N LYS A 119 0.76 -17.41 17.77
CA LYS A 119 0.37 -18.83 17.85
C LYS A 119 1.55 -19.80 17.74
N VAL A 120 2.61 -19.40 17.04
CA VAL A 120 3.81 -20.25 16.79
C VAL A 120 4.94 -19.97 17.77
N ALA A 121 4.92 -18.84 18.48
CA ALA A 121 5.95 -18.46 19.41
C ALA A 121 6.00 -19.42 20.60
N ASP A 122 7.22 -19.84 21.00
CA ASP A 122 7.42 -20.62 22.21
C ASP A 122 7.07 -19.77 23.45
N PRO A 123 6.14 -20.20 24.31
CA PRO A 123 5.75 -19.48 25.51
C PRO A 123 6.92 -19.17 26.47
N ALA A 124 7.95 -20.03 26.50
CA ALA A 124 9.11 -19.85 27.39
C ALA A 124 10.00 -18.66 27.01
N ILE A 125 10.04 -18.30 25.71
CA ILE A 125 10.87 -17.21 25.15
C ILE A 125 10.05 -16.29 24.23
N GLY A 126 8.74 -16.24 24.45
CA GLY A 126 7.77 -15.61 23.54
C GLY A 126 8.11 -14.17 23.15
N GLY A 127 8.57 -13.36 24.10
CA GLY A 127 8.96 -11.96 23.81
C GLY A 127 10.12 -11.86 22.80
N THR A 128 11.16 -12.64 22.99
CA THR A 128 12.32 -12.69 22.07
C THR A 128 11.92 -13.23 20.71
N TYR A 129 11.11 -14.29 20.70
CA TYR A 129 10.64 -14.93 19.45
C TYR A 129 9.79 -13.97 18.60
N MET A 130 8.82 -13.28 19.24
CA MET A 130 7.98 -12.28 18.59
C MET A 130 8.80 -11.11 18.04
N THR A 131 9.78 -10.63 18.79
CA THR A 131 10.67 -9.55 18.35
C THR A 131 11.48 -9.98 17.12
N LEU A 132 12.04 -11.19 17.13
CA LEU A 132 12.79 -11.74 16.00
C LEU A 132 11.92 -11.87 14.75
N LEU A 133 10.75 -12.50 14.86
CA LEU A 133 9.81 -12.67 13.74
C LEU A 133 9.34 -11.33 13.17
N ASN A 134 9.02 -10.37 14.05
CA ASN A 134 8.63 -9.03 13.62
C ASN A 134 9.78 -8.29 12.91
N THR A 135 11.01 -8.44 13.41
CA THR A 135 12.20 -7.84 12.78
C THR A 135 12.44 -8.40 11.38
N ILE A 136 12.37 -9.74 11.22
CA ILE A 136 12.51 -10.40 9.91
C ILE A 136 11.39 -9.96 8.96
N SER A 137 10.14 -9.89 9.45
CA SER A 137 8.99 -9.43 8.67
C SER A 137 9.17 -7.99 8.19
N ASN A 138 9.59 -7.09 9.08
CA ASN A 138 9.86 -5.69 8.73
C ASN A 138 11.02 -5.55 7.74
N LEU A 139 12.08 -6.36 7.88
CA LEU A 139 13.16 -6.40 6.90
C LEU A 139 12.62 -6.82 5.53
N GLY A 140 11.84 -7.91 5.48
CA GLY A 140 11.21 -8.41 4.26
C GLY A 140 10.29 -7.39 3.58
N TYR A 141 9.67 -6.49 4.35
CA TYR A 141 8.82 -5.42 3.82
C TYR A 141 9.62 -4.19 3.35
N LYS A 142 10.68 -3.81 4.06
CA LYS A 142 11.39 -2.54 3.83
C LYS A 142 12.34 -2.57 2.62
N TRP A 143 13.13 -3.65 2.45
CA TRP A 143 14.10 -3.68 1.36
C TRP A 143 13.49 -3.64 -0.04
N PRO A 144 12.32 -4.29 -0.33
CA PRO A 144 11.71 -4.17 -1.65
C PRO A 144 11.27 -2.75 -1.99
N ASN A 145 10.82 -1.98 -0.98
CA ASN A 145 10.44 -0.58 -1.17
C ASN A 145 11.65 0.27 -1.54
N SER A 146 12.78 0.07 -0.86
CA SER A 146 14.05 0.75 -1.18
C SER A 146 14.57 0.34 -2.57
N LEU A 147 14.44 -0.93 -2.91
CA LEU A 147 14.85 -1.45 -4.22
C LEU A 147 13.99 -0.86 -5.34
N ALA A 148 12.68 -0.77 -5.18
CA ALA A 148 11.78 -0.15 -6.15
C ALA A 148 12.20 1.31 -6.43
N LEU A 149 12.40 2.11 -5.39
CA LEU A 149 12.86 3.50 -5.55
C LEU A 149 14.24 3.63 -6.22
N PHE A 150 15.15 2.68 -5.99
CA PHE A 150 16.48 2.67 -6.58
C PHE A 150 16.48 2.25 -8.06
N VAL A 151 15.60 1.32 -8.42
CA VAL A 151 15.50 0.79 -9.78
C VAL A 151 14.68 1.70 -10.68
N LEU A 152 13.66 2.37 -10.15
CA LEU A 152 12.75 3.25 -10.89
C LEU A 152 13.44 4.15 -11.93
N PRO A 153 14.44 4.98 -11.58
CA PRO A 153 15.08 5.88 -12.54
C PRO A 153 15.90 5.14 -13.60
N LYS A 154 16.31 3.89 -13.34
CA LYS A 154 17.13 3.09 -14.26
C LYS A 154 16.32 2.40 -15.34
N ILE A 155 15.05 2.10 -15.05
CA ILE A 155 14.14 1.41 -15.99
C ILE A 155 13.16 2.37 -16.67
N THR A 156 13.11 3.63 -16.23
CA THR A 156 12.33 4.67 -16.91
C THR A 156 12.97 5.01 -18.24
N THR A 157 12.22 4.83 -19.33
CA THR A 157 12.62 5.17 -20.70
C THR A 157 11.73 6.29 -21.23
N PRO A 158 12.10 6.99 -22.33
CA PRO A 158 11.26 8.03 -22.91
C PRO A 158 9.88 7.53 -23.39
N GLU A 159 9.76 6.24 -23.69
CA GLU A 159 8.53 5.63 -24.19
C GLU A 159 7.70 4.97 -23.10
N LEU A 160 8.32 4.53 -21.99
CA LEU A 160 7.63 3.78 -20.95
C LEU A 160 8.12 4.21 -19.56
N ASP A 161 7.17 4.64 -18.72
CA ASP A 161 7.46 5.02 -17.35
C ASP A 161 7.83 3.79 -16.49
N GLY A 162 8.93 3.90 -15.76
CA GLY A 162 9.44 2.84 -14.88
C GLY A 162 8.43 2.39 -13.83
N TYR A 163 7.55 3.27 -13.36
CA TYR A 163 6.46 2.91 -12.45
C TYR A 163 5.50 1.89 -13.07
N THR A 164 5.18 2.04 -14.34
CA THR A 164 4.33 1.07 -15.07
C THR A 164 5.02 -0.29 -15.15
N ILE A 165 6.33 -0.31 -15.47
CA ILE A 165 7.10 -1.57 -15.55
C ILE A 165 7.13 -2.26 -14.19
N GLU A 166 7.46 -1.54 -13.11
CA GLU A 166 7.52 -2.09 -11.76
C GLU A 166 6.17 -2.60 -11.27
N THR A 167 5.10 -1.86 -11.56
CA THR A 167 3.74 -2.27 -11.18
C THR A 167 3.34 -3.53 -11.90
N MET A 168 3.58 -3.66 -13.20
CA MET A 168 3.31 -4.87 -13.97
C MET A 168 4.13 -6.06 -13.47
N ALA A 169 5.42 -5.88 -13.22
CA ALA A 169 6.27 -6.91 -12.61
C ALA A 169 5.76 -7.32 -11.22
N GLY A 170 5.32 -6.35 -10.41
CA GLY A 170 4.72 -6.57 -9.11
C GLY A 170 3.45 -7.42 -9.18
N PHE A 171 2.58 -7.16 -10.17
CA PHE A 171 1.39 -7.97 -10.39
C PHE A 171 1.72 -9.41 -10.77
N ILE A 172 2.66 -9.63 -11.70
CA ILE A 172 3.10 -10.97 -12.10
C ILE A 172 3.60 -11.75 -10.88
N ILE A 173 4.48 -11.13 -10.06
CA ILE A 173 5.02 -11.75 -8.84
C ILE A 173 3.93 -11.98 -7.78
N GLY A 174 2.88 -11.15 -7.74
CA GLY A 174 1.82 -11.26 -6.75
C GLY A 174 0.75 -12.30 -7.08
N ILE A 175 0.67 -12.76 -8.33
CA ILE A 175 -0.29 -13.78 -8.79
C ILE A 175 0.32 -15.19 -8.70
N VAL A 176 1.66 -15.31 -8.84
CA VAL A 176 2.41 -16.59 -8.72
C VAL A 176 2.61 -16.95 -7.25
#